data_b3a0ddce2540dcca0f69a152a67d4171
#
_entry.id   b3a0ddce2540dcca0f69a152a67d4171
#
_cell.length_a   1.000
_cell.length_b   1.000
_cell.length_c   1.000
_cell.angle_alpha   90.00
_cell.angle_beta   90.00
_cell.angle_gamma   90.00
#
_symmetry.space_group_name_H-M   'P 1'
#
loop_
_entity.id
_entity.type
_entity.pdbx_description
1 polymer ?
#
loop_
_entity_poly.entity_id
_entity_poly.type
_entity_poly.pdbx_seq_one_letter_code
_entity_poly.pdbx_strand_id
1 'polypeptide(L)'
;MVKISDLKVGQVLKNEFEGITRELLKQYAKASGDTNPIHTNDAVAERAGLKGVIGHGLLSFGFITKLFEDYLEHGKYGTIIDISVQMRGMVRVSDLLLTEATVNKIEGKRVYFDINQTTITSVDIKDNDGTIVKQFEAGERGYISEKDIERGLVKTKEVPEGILTYRERIATPGQAIIELND
;
A
#
# COMPACT_ATOMS: atom_id res chain seq x y z
N MET A 1 -5.23 3.73 26.09
CA MET A 1 -4.62 5.09 26.15
C MET A 1 -3.21 4.95 25.61
N VAL A 2 -2.87 5.65 24.55
CA VAL A 2 -1.50 5.64 24.00
C VAL A 2 -0.64 6.56 24.86
N LYS A 3 0.46 6.04 25.40
CA LYS A 3 1.42 6.82 26.19
C LYS A 3 2.82 6.68 25.60
N ILE A 4 3.63 7.70 25.78
CA ILE A 4 5.05 7.68 25.38
C ILE A 4 5.80 6.50 26.02
N SER A 5 5.49 6.19 27.30
CA SER A 5 6.10 5.08 28.03
C SER A 5 5.87 3.70 27.41
N ASP A 6 4.84 3.56 26.59
CA ASP A 6 4.43 2.29 25.98
C ASP A 6 5.09 2.08 24.62
N LEU A 7 5.78 3.11 24.10
CA LEU A 7 6.45 3.09 22.82
C LEU A 7 7.93 2.74 22.95
N LYS A 8 8.44 2.00 21.97
CA LYS A 8 9.85 1.61 21.89
C LYS A 8 10.38 1.80 20.47
N VAL A 9 11.62 2.22 20.36
CA VAL A 9 12.33 2.21 19.08
C VAL A 9 12.33 0.79 18.50
N GLY A 10 12.01 0.64 17.23
CA GLY A 10 11.81 -0.62 16.55
C GLY A 10 10.37 -1.17 16.61
N GLN A 11 9.48 -0.56 17.40
CA GLN A 11 8.06 -0.93 17.39
C GLN A 11 7.42 -0.57 16.04
N VAL A 12 6.59 -1.47 15.52
CA VAL A 12 5.90 -1.30 14.23
C VAL A 12 4.41 -1.12 14.45
N LEU A 13 3.87 -0.03 13.91
CA LEU A 13 2.44 0.13 13.66
C LEU A 13 2.15 -0.43 12.27
N LYS A 14 1.04 -1.16 12.12
CA LYS A 14 0.70 -1.85 10.89
C LYS A 14 -0.77 -1.72 10.55
N ASN A 15 -1.05 -1.54 9.27
CA ASN A 15 -2.40 -1.52 8.70
C ASN A 15 -2.36 -2.23 7.35
N GLU A 16 -3.39 -3.02 7.07
CA GLU A 16 -3.62 -3.68 5.79
C GLU A 16 -4.93 -3.18 5.19
N PHE A 17 -4.91 -2.91 3.90
CA PHE A 17 -6.10 -2.55 3.14
C PHE A 17 -6.20 -3.42 1.89
N GLU A 18 -7.24 -4.25 1.85
CA GLU A 18 -7.69 -4.97 0.66
C GLU A 18 -8.85 -4.21 0.01
N GLY A 19 -8.91 -4.23 -1.32
CA GLY A 19 -10.06 -3.68 -1.99
C GLY A 19 -9.79 -2.41 -2.79
N ILE A 20 -8.60 -2.28 -3.34
CA ILE A 20 -8.36 -1.33 -4.43
C ILE A 20 -9.20 -1.79 -5.62
N THR A 21 -10.39 -1.22 -5.76
CA THR A 21 -11.36 -1.54 -6.82
C THR A 21 -11.50 -0.37 -7.79
N ARG A 22 -11.97 -0.66 -9.02
CA ARG A 22 -12.31 0.41 -9.98
C ARG A 22 -13.39 1.34 -9.43
N GLU A 23 -14.32 0.82 -8.64
CA GLU A 23 -15.35 1.64 -8.01
C GLU A 23 -14.76 2.59 -6.97
N LEU A 24 -13.86 2.11 -6.12
CA LEU A 24 -13.13 2.97 -5.18
C LEU A 24 -12.37 4.08 -5.91
N LEU A 25 -11.69 3.77 -7.04
CA LEU A 25 -10.95 4.77 -7.80
C LEU A 25 -11.90 5.84 -8.40
N LYS A 26 -13.08 5.46 -8.90
CA LYS A 26 -14.10 6.40 -9.37
C LYS A 26 -14.67 7.27 -8.25
N GLN A 27 -14.94 6.67 -7.08
CA GLN A 27 -15.40 7.40 -5.90
C GLN A 27 -14.36 8.41 -5.43
N TYR A 28 -13.09 8.00 -5.40
CA TYR A 28 -11.99 8.90 -5.04
C TYR A 28 -11.83 10.03 -6.05
N ALA A 29 -11.85 9.73 -7.36
CA ALA A 29 -11.79 10.76 -8.42
C ALA A 29 -12.89 11.82 -8.25
N LYS A 30 -14.11 11.39 -7.94
CA LYS A 30 -15.25 12.28 -7.69
C LYS A 30 -15.05 13.14 -6.42
N ALA A 31 -14.55 12.54 -5.34
CA ALA A 31 -14.39 13.19 -4.05
C ALA A 31 -13.21 14.17 -4.03
N SER A 32 -12.09 13.79 -4.65
CA SER A 32 -10.84 14.58 -4.68
C SER A 32 -10.81 15.65 -5.79
N GLY A 33 -11.66 15.50 -6.83
CA GLY A 33 -11.56 16.30 -8.05
C GLY A 33 -10.45 15.88 -9.01
N ASP A 34 -9.65 14.85 -8.69
CA ASP A 34 -8.66 14.29 -9.61
C ASP A 34 -9.34 13.33 -10.58
N THR A 35 -9.82 13.88 -11.68
CA THR A 35 -10.56 13.19 -12.73
C THR A 35 -9.66 12.68 -13.87
N ASN A 36 -8.34 12.61 -13.66
CA ASN A 36 -7.42 12.08 -14.69
C ASN A 36 -7.85 10.66 -15.11
N PRO A 37 -8.17 10.43 -16.38
CA PRO A 37 -8.76 9.17 -16.83
C PRO A 37 -7.83 7.95 -16.73
N ILE A 38 -6.53 8.12 -16.51
CA ILE A 38 -5.62 7.00 -16.24
C ILE A 38 -6.01 6.21 -14.96
N HIS A 39 -6.81 6.81 -14.09
CA HIS A 39 -7.29 6.20 -12.85
C HIS A 39 -8.67 5.53 -12.99
N THR A 40 -9.42 5.85 -14.05
CA THR A 40 -10.83 5.44 -14.15
C THR A 40 -11.21 4.78 -15.48
N ASN A 41 -10.32 4.81 -16.50
CA ASN A 41 -10.56 4.28 -17.82
C ASN A 41 -9.37 3.44 -18.31
N ASP A 42 -9.57 2.12 -18.38
CA ASP A 42 -8.52 1.17 -18.80
C ASP A 42 -7.97 1.48 -20.19
N ALA A 43 -8.82 1.82 -21.17
CA ALA A 43 -8.36 2.11 -22.53
C ALA A 43 -7.49 3.37 -22.60
N VAL A 44 -7.71 4.36 -21.75
CA VAL A 44 -6.85 5.54 -21.63
C VAL A 44 -5.53 5.18 -20.94
N ALA A 45 -5.60 4.42 -19.85
CA ALA A 45 -4.41 3.95 -19.13
C ALA A 45 -3.51 3.09 -20.04
N GLU A 46 -4.10 2.20 -20.85
CA GLU A 46 -3.36 1.36 -21.80
C GLU A 46 -2.68 2.19 -22.89
N ARG A 47 -3.36 3.20 -23.46
CA ARG A 47 -2.74 4.14 -24.41
C ARG A 47 -1.59 4.94 -23.80
N ALA A 48 -1.64 5.16 -22.47
CA ALA A 48 -0.55 5.77 -21.72
C ALA A 48 0.56 4.78 -21.32
N GLY A 49 0.49 3.51 -21.76
CA GLY A 49 1.50 2.47 -21.47
C GLY A 49 1.38 1.82 -20.09
N LEU A 50 0.24 1.95 -19.41
CA LEU A 50 0.07 1.50 -18.01
C LEU A 50 -0.50 0.08 -17.87
N LYS A 51 -0.92 -0.57 -18.94
CA LYS A 51 -1.55 -1.91 -18.96
C LYS A 51 -2.88 -2.01 -18.19
N GLY A 52 -3.49 -0.89 -17.79
CA GLY A 52 -4.73 -0.77 -17.04
C GLY A 52 -4.67 0.38 -16.03
N VAL A 53 -5.81 0.69 -15.42
CA VAL A 53 -5.91 1.80 -14.47
C VAL A 53 -4.97 1.61 -13.26
N ILE A 54 -4.52 2.73 -12.71
CA ILE A 54 -3.69 2.78 -11.50
C ILE A 54 -4.40 3.59 -10.40
N GLY A 55 -4.07 3.31 -9.16
CA GLY A 55 -4.54 4.08 -8.02
C GLY A 55 -3.99 5.52 -8.03
N HIS A 56 -4.80 6.46 -7.53
CA HIS A 56 -4.34 7.81 -7.25
C HIS A 56 -3.26 7.78 -6.16
N GLY A 57 -2.17 8.52 -6.35
CA GLY A 57 -1.10 8.58 -5.36
C GLY A 57 -1.59 9.08 -3.99
N LEU A 58 -2.43 10.12 -3.99
CA LEU A 58 -2.99 10.67 -2.76
C LEU A 58 -4.03 9.75 -2.08
N LEU A 59 -4.66 8.83 -2.81
CA LEU A 59 -5.47 7.76 -2.20
C LEU A 59 -4.58 6.84 -1.35
N SER A 60 -3.43 6.42 -1.90
CA SER A 60 -2.44 5.62 -1.15
C SER A 60 -1.91 6.35 0.07
N PHE A 61 -1.63 7.65 -0.06
CA PHE A 61 -1.24 8.52 1.05
C PHE A 61 -2.33 8.60 2.13
N GLY A 62 -3.61 8.64 1.74
CA GLY A 62 -4.74 8.61 2.66
C GLY A 62 -4.74 7.38 3.57
N PHE A 63 -4.34 6.21 3.08
CA PHE A 63 -4.22 5.00 3.92
C PHE A 63 -3.04 5.07 4.90
N ILE A 64 -1.96 5.78 4.53
CA ILE A 64 -0.85 6.05 5.47
C ILE A 64 -1.32 7.00 6.58
N THR A 65 -2.01 8.08 6.22
CA THR A 65 -2.56 9.03 7.19
C THR A 65 -3.56 8.34 8.13
N LYS A 66 -4.42 7.48 7.57
CA LYS A 66 -5.40 6.71 8.35
C LYS A 66 -4.74 5.83 9.42
N LEU A 67 -3.57 5.23 9.17
CA LEU A 67 -2.84 4.44 10.18
C LEU A 67 -2.55 5.29 11.42
N PHE A 68 -2.09 6.52 11.26
CA PHE A 68 -1.77 7.42 12.38
C PHE A 68 -3.04 8.00 13.03
N GLU A 69 -4.05 8.37 12.23
CA GLU A 69 -5.33 8.85 12.75
C GLU A 69 -6.02 7.79 13.63
N ASP A 70 -6.05 6.54 13.18
CA ASP A 70 -6.60 5.43 13.96
C ASP A 70 -5.77 5.19 15.24
N TYR A 71 -4.43 5.22 15.12
CA TYR A 71 -3.53 5.07 16.27
C TYR A 71 -3.71 6.16 17.33
N LEU A 72 -3.93 7.40 16.90
CA LEU A 72 -4.15 8.55 17.77
C LEU A 72 -5.63 8.70 18.21
N GLU A 73 -6.51 7.77 17.85
CA GLU A 73 -7.96 7.85 18.05
C GLU A 73 -8.52 9.23 17.63
N HIS A 74 -8.18 9.62 16.37
CA HIS A 74 -8.61 10.89 15.75
C HIS A 74 -8.26 12.13 16.60
N GLY A 75 -7.02 12.21 17.03
CA GLY A 75 -6.49 13.36 17.77
C GLY A 75 -6.67 13.32 19.29
N LYS A 76 -7.33 12.29 19.82
CA LYS A 76 -7.55 12.14 21.26
C LYS A 76 -6.24 12.00 22.05
N TYR A 77 -5.25 11.28 21.51
CA TYR A 77 -3.99 10.99 22.19
C TYR A 77 -2.80 11.79 21.65
N GLY A 78 -2.98 12.55 20.59
CA GLY A 78 -1.91 13.32 19.99
C GLY A 78 -2.28 13.88 18.62
N THR A 79 -1.30 14.43 17.94
CA THR A 79 -1.46 15.09 16.65
C THR A 79 -0.39 14.62 15.68
N ILE A 80 -0.75 14.47 14.41
CA ILE A 80 0.21 14.28 13.31
C ILE A 80 0.87 15.65 13.05
N ILE A 81 2.19 15.73 13.19
CA ILE A 81 2.97 16.95 12.96
C ILE A 81 3.43 17.02 11.51
N ASP A 82 3.91 15.88 10.98
CA ASP A 82 4.40 15.79 9.60
C ASP A 82 4.24 14.38 9.06
N ILE A 83 3.93 14.28 7.78
CA ILE A 83 4.06 13.04 6.99
C ILE A 83 4.64 13.40 5.63
N SER A 84 5.80 12.86 5.33
CA SER A 84 6.49 13.04 4.06
C SER A 84 6.72 11.69 3.38
N VAL A 85 6.27 11.56 2.12
CA VAL A 85 6.36 10.31 1.37
C VAL A 85 6.88 10.51 -0.05
N GLN A 86 7.40 9.43 -0.63
CA GLN A 86 7.81 9.38 -2.03
C GLN A 86 6.98 8.33 -2.76
N MET A 87 6.20 8.75 -3.76
CA MET A 87 5.40 7.83 -4.58
C MET A 87 6.30 7.17 -5.64
N ARG A 88 6.90 6.02 -5.32
CA ARG A 88 7.86 5.30 -6.17
C ARG A 88 7.23 4.17 -6.98
N GLY A 89 6.07 3.70 -6.57
CA GLY A 89 5.39 2.56 -7.17
C GLY A 89 3.93 2.83 -7.49
N MET A 90 3.44 2.21 -8.56
CA MET A 90 2.02 2.23 -8.88
C MET A 90 1.27 1.26 -7.98
N VAL A 91 0.12 1.70 -7.48
CA VAL A 91 -0.90 0.84 -6.86
C VAL A 91 -1.88 0.43 -7.96
N ARG A 92 -2.27 -0.83 -7.99
CA ARG A 92 -3.15 -1.38 -9.01
C ARG A 92 -4.46 -1.89 -8.42
N VAL A 93 -5.44 -2.08 -9.28
CA VAL A 93 -6.67 -2.77 -8.89
C VAL A 93 -6.31 -4.16 -8.34
N SER A 94 -6.99 -4.56 -7.27
CA SER A 94 -6.78 -5.81 -6.52
C SER A 94 -5.46 -5.90 -5.75
N ASP A 95 -4.63 -4.84 -5.71
CA ASP A 95 -3.50 -4.82 -4.78
C ASP A 95 -3.99 -4.80 -3.32
N LEU A 96 -3.29 -5.52 -2.46
CA LEU A 96 -3.31 -5.31 -1.03
C LEU A 96 -2.25 -4.25 -0.71
N LEU A 97 -2.63 -3.23 0.06
CA LEU A 97 -1.72 -2.25 0.62
C LEU A 97 -1.37 -2.62 2.04
N LEU A 98 -0.10 -2.89 2.29
CA LEU A 98 0.46 -3.08 3.61
C LEU A 98 1.22 -1.81 4.00
N THR A 99 0.75 -1.09 5.01
CA THR A 99 1.45 0.07 5.56
C THR A 99 2.09 -0.31 6.89
N GLU A 100 3.39 -0.12 7.00
CA GLU A 100 4.17 -0.32 8.22
C GLU A 100 4.88 0.99 8.57
N ALA A 101 4.72 1.43 9.82
CA ALA A 101 5.42 2.57 10.36
C ALA A 101 6.25 2.12 11.58
N THR A 102 7.57 2.17 11.44
CA THR A 102 8.52 1.74 12.46
C THR A 102 9.00 2.94 13.26
N VAL A 103 8.86 2.89 14.59
CA VAL A 103 9.43 3.91 15.47
C VAL A 103 10.95 3.90 15.33
N ASN A 104 11.52 4.99 14.81
CA ASN A 104 12.97 5.14 14.69
C ASN A 104 13.58 6.00 15.80
N LYS A 105 12.81 6.92 16.39
CA LYS A 105 13.27 7.84 17.43
C LYS A 105 12.12 8.33 18.30
N ILE A 106 12.40 8.63 19.58
CA ILE A 106 11.49 9.27 20.52
C ILE A 106 12.24 10.44 21.18
N GLU A 107 11.69 11.64 21.12
CA GLU A 107 12.23 12.86 21.74
C GLU A 107 11.14 13.63 22.48
N GLY A 108 11.17 13.59 23.79
CA GLY A 108 10.12 14.19 24.61
C GLY A 108 8.76 13.59 24.25
N LYS A 109 7.82 14.42 23.76
CA LYS A 109 6.50 13.97 23.30
C LYS A 109 6.45 13.59 21.83
N ARG A 110 7.53 13.77 21.07
CA ARG A 110 7.59 13.49 19.64
C ARG A 110 8.10 12.11 19.35
N VAL A 111 7.39 11.42 18.48
CA VAL A 111 7.74 10.09 17.97
C VAL A 111 7.93 10.17 16.46
N TYR A 112 9.07 9.69 16.01
CA TYR A 112 9.50 9.68 14.62
C TYR A 112 9.37 8.27 14.05
N PHE A 113 8.84 8.17 12.85
CA PHE A 113 8.61 6.90 12.17
C PHE A 113 9.27 6.87 10.79
N ASP A 114 9.82 5.72 10.45
CA ASP A 114 10.06 5.35 9.04
C ASP A 114 8.86 4.58 8.52
N ILE A 115 8.38 4.96 7.34
CA ILE A 115 7.18 4.41 6.72
C ILE A 115 7.57 3.59 5.49
N ASN A 116 7.00 2.40 5.38
CA ASN A 116 6.96 1.63 4.16
C ASN A 116 5.51 1.24 3.85
N GLN A 117 4.98 1.74 2.73
CA GLN A 117 3.75 1.20 2.18
C GLN A 117 4.10 0.29 1.01
N THR A 118 3.75 -0.96 1.15
CA THR A 118 4.04 -2.05 0.22
C THR A 118 2.79 -2.44 -0.54
N THR A 119 2.89 -2.62 -1.86
CA THR A 119 1.87 -3.28 -2.67
C THR A 119 2.16 -4.77 -2.76
N ILE A 120 1.14 -5.59 -2.48
CA ILE A 120 1.16 -7.03 -2.71
C ILE A 120 0.17 -7.31 -3.84
N THR A 121 0.70 -7.71 -5.00
CA THR A 121 -0.04 -7.92 -6.25
C THR A 121 -0.10 -9.40 -6.54
N SER A 122 -1.26 -10.05 -6.36
CA SER A 122 -1.46 -11.47 -6.68
C SER A 122 -1.48 -11.68 -8.20
N VAL A 123 -0.81 -12.72 -8.68
CA VAL A 123 -0.62 -13.03 -10.12
C VAL A 123 -1.42 -14.25 -10.54
N ASP A 124 -1.13 -15.40 -9.95
CA ASP A 124 -1.79 -16.67 -10.22
C ASP A 124 -1.71 -17.61 -9.00
N ILE A 125 -2.55 -18.64 -9.02
CA ILE A 125 -2.41 -19.81 -8.16
C ILE A 125 -2.22 -21.03 -9.06
N LYS A 126 -1.22 -21.84 -8.78
CA LYS A 126 -0.94 -23.10 -9.47
C LYS A 126 -1.14 -24.27 -8.53
N ASP A 127 -1.71 -25.36 -9.04
CA ASP A 127 -1.75 -26.62 -8.31
C ASP A 127 -0.37 -27.30 -8.23
N ASN A 128 -0.33 -28.50 -7.65
CA ASN A 128 0.92 -29.26 -7.45
C ASN A 128 1.55 -29.72 -8.79
N ASP A 129 0.76 -29.79 -9.86
CA ASP A 129 1.22 -30.16 -11.19
C ASP A 129 1.69 -28.94 -12.01
N GLY A 130 1.60 -27.73 -11.43
CA GLY A 130 1.98 -26.48 -12.06
C GLY A 130 0.90 -25.89 -12.98
N THR A 131 -0.31 -26.44 -12.99
CA THR A 131 -1.44 -25.91 -13.76
C THR A 131 -2.03 -24.69 -13.06
N ILE A 132 -2.32 -23.63 -13.82
CA ILE A 132 -2.97 -22.44 -13.27
C ILE A 132 -4.44 -22.78 -12.96
N VAL A 133 -4.79 -22.80 -11.67
CA VAL A 133 -6.16 -23.01 -11.17
C VAL A 133 -6.90 -21.69 -10.92
N LYS A 134 -6.16 -20.58 -10.74
CA LYS A 134 -6.72 -19.24 -10.63
C LYS A 134 -5.75 -18.22 -11.19
N GLN A 135 -6.25 -17.32 -12.02
CA GLN A 135 -5.49 -16.17 -12.54
C GLN A 135 -6.10 -14.88 -12.04
N PHE A 136 -5.24 -13.95 -11.64
CA PHE A 136 -5.63 -12.60 -11.22
C PHE A 136 -5.37 -11.60 -12.34
N GLU A 137 -6.00 -10.44 -12.28
CA GLU A 137 -5.85 -9.39 -13.30
C GLU A 137 -4.38 -9.04 -13.59
N ALA A 138 -3.51 -9.10 -12.58
CA ALA A 138 -2.09 -8.84 -12.75
C ALA A 138 -1.40 -9.87 -13.66
N GLY A 139 -1.79 -11.13 -13.58
CA GLY A 139 -1.33 -12.18 -14.48
C GLY A 139 -1.89 -12.01 -15.91
N GLU A 140 -3.20 -11.78 -16.02
CA GLU A 140 -3.90 -11.58 -17.31
C GLU A 140 -3.34 -10.40 -18.09
N ARG A 141 -3.07 -9.28 -17.43
CA ARG A 141 -2.56 -8.04 -18.03
C ARG A 141 -1.04 -7.94 -18.08
N GLY A 142 -0.32 -8.94 -17.55
CA GLY A 142 1.14 -8.96 -17.52
C GLY A 142 1.75 -7.79 -16.74
N TYR A 143 1.26 -7.51 -15.52
CA TYR A 143 1.78 -6.42 -14.68
C TYR A 143 3.18 -6.69 -14.15
N ILE A 144 3.61 -7.94 -14.12
CA ILE A 144 4.94 -8.33 -13.69
C ILE A 144 5.93 -8.15 -14.84
N SER A 145 7.02 -7.46 -14.58
CA SER A 145 8.09 -7.23 -15.54
C SER A 145 9.28 -8.16 -15.25
N GLU A 146 10.14 -8.36 -16.24
CA GLU A 146 11.42 -9.07 -16.05
C GLU A 146 12.26 -8.44 -14.93
N LYS A 147 12.24 -7.10 -14.83
CA LYS A 147 12.93 -6.37 -13.75
C LYS A 147 12.36 -6.67 -12.36
N ASP A 148 11.06 -6.96 -12.23
CA ASP A 148 10.49 -7.38 -10.95
C ASP A 148 11.04 -8.75 -10.54
N ILE A 149 11.22 -9.66 -11.50
CA ILE A 149 11.81 -10.99 -11.29
C ILE A 149 13.28 -10.88 -10.94
N GLU A 150 14.07 -10.16 -11.71
CA GLU A 150 15.50 -9.93 -11.50
C GLU A 150 15.80 -9.31 -10.12
N ARG A 151 14.91 -8.46 -9.62
CA ARG A 151 15.02 -7.82 -8.31
C ARG A 151 14.52 -8.68 -7.15
N GLY A 152 14.03 -9.90 -7.41
CA GLY A 152 13.49 -10.79 -6.39
C GLY A 152 12.19 -10.29 -5.75
N LEU A 153 11.43 -9.45 -6.46
CA LEU A 153 10.17 -8.91 -5.96
C LEU A 153 9.01 -9.90 -6.15
N VAL A 154 9.16 -10.88 -7.04
CA VAL A 154 8.18 -11.95 -7.28
C VAL A 154 8.48 -13.09 -6.32
N LYS A 155 7.46 -13.46 -5.56
CA LYS A 155 7.52 -14.46 -4.49
C LYS A 155 6.42 -15.48 -4.66
N THR A 156 6.53 -16.60 -3.97
CA THR A 156 5.49 -17.63 -3.88
C THR A 156 5.16 -17.94 -2.43
N LYS A 157 3.92 -18.35 -2.17
CA LYS A 157 3.50 -18.89 -0.88
C LYS A 157 2.47 -20.00 -1.08
N GLU A 158 2.45 -20.97 -0.18
CA GLU A 158 1.40 -21.97 -0.11
C GLU A 158 0.06 -21.35 0.33
N VAL A 159 -1.01 -21.75 -0.33
CA VAL A 159 -2.41 -21.39 -0.02
C VAL A 159 -3.25 -22.67 -0.16
N PRO A 160 -4.49 -22.72 0.36
CA PRO A 160 -5.31 -23.92 0.30
C PRO A 160 -5.53 -24.49 -1.12
N GLU A 161 -5.56 -23.59 -2.12
CA GLU A 161 -5.78 -23.96 -3.53
C GLU A 161 -4.49 -24.32 -4.28
N GLY A 162 -3.30 -24.20 -3.67
CA GLY A 162 -2.00 -24.49 -4.30
C GLY A 162 -0.91 -23.49 -3.95
N ILE A 163 -0.13 -23.06 -4.94
CA ILE A 163 0.98 -22.10 -4.77
C ILE A 163 0.59 -20.78 -5.40
N LEU A 164 0.40 -19.75 -4.57
CA LEU A 164 0.18 -18.38 -5.01
C LEU A 164 1.49 -17.72 -5.44
N THR A 165 1.54 -17.22 -6.67
CA THR A 165 2.58 -16.28 -7.13
C THR A 165 2.11 -14.86 -6.88
N TYR A 166 2.96 -14.02 -6.29
CA TYR A 166 2.66 -12.60 -6.05
C TYR A 166 3.92 -11.74 -6.15
N ARG A 167 3.72 -10.44 -6.43
CA ARG A 167 4.78 -9.44 -6.36
C ARG A 167 4.60 -8.62 -5.09
N GLU A 168 5.70 -8.41 -4.39
CA GLU A 168 5.78 -7.53 -3.21
C GLU A 168 6.76 -6.40 -3.49
N ARG A 169 6.28 -5.14 -3.40
CA ARG A 169 7.10 -3.98 -3.70
C ARG A 169 6.74 -2.79 -2.79
N ILE A 170 7.75 -2.17 -2.19
CA ILE A 170 7.59 -0.88 -1.51
C ILE A 170 7.21 0.16 -2.57
N ALA A 171 5.97 0.64 -2.51
CA ALA A 171 5.41 1.62 -3.43
C ALA A 171 5.56 3.05 -2.90
N THR A 172 5.43 3.25 -1.59
CA THR A 172 5.43 4.58 -0.97
C THR A 172 6.24 4.56 0.32
N PRO A 173 7.58 4.70 0.26
CA PRO A 173 8.41 4.92 1.45
C PRO A 173 8.26 6.36 1.95
N GLY A 174 8.47 6.59 3.24
CA GLY A 174 8.38 7.91 3.83
C GLY A 174 8.75 7.97 5.29
N GLN A 175 8.40 9.09 5.91
CA GLN A 175 8.60 9.36 7.33
C GLN A 175 7.39 10.07 7.90
N ALA A 176 7.16 9.92 9.20
CA ALA A 176 6.16 10.69 9.94
C ALA A 176 6.69 11.14 11.30
N ILE A 177 6.10 12.21 11.79
CA ILE A 177 6.27 12.72 13.15
C ILE A 177 4.91 12.90 13.76
N ILE A 178 4.67 12.27 14.91
CA ILE A 178 3.50 12.56 15.74
C ILE A 178 3.95 13.19 17.06
N GLU A 179 3.07 13.98 17.67
CA GLU A 179 3.26 14.52 19.00
C GLU A 179 2.13 14.01 19.91
N LEU A 180 2.48 13.33 21.00
CA LEU A 180 1.51 12.81 21.98
C LEU A 180 1.16 13.90 23.01
N ASN A 181 -0.06 13.81 23.55
CA ASN A 181 -0.56 14.77 24.53
C ASN A 181 0.11 14.62 25.90
N ASP A 182 0.70 13.44 26.20
CA ASP A 182 1.34 13.12 27.49
C ASP A 182 2.86 13.32 27.47
#